data_41b933c4ba54cf86de702a7074873584
#
_entry.id   41b933c4ba54cf86de702a7074873584
#
_cell.length_a   1.000
_cell.length_b   1.000
_cell.length_c   1.000
_cell.angle_alpha   90.00
_cell.angle_beta   90.00
_cell.angle_gamma   90.00
#
_symmetry.space_group_name_H-M   'P 1'
#
loop_
_entity.id
_entity.type
_entity.pdbx_description
1 polymer ?
#
loop_
_entity_poly.entity_id
_entity_poly.type
_entity_poly.pdbx_seq_one_letter_code
_entity_poly.pdbx_strand_id
1 'polypeptide(L)'
;MTQITNKKVLKVHPGDNVLVALQDLPKGEVVTWGQDSIVLQDDIYAKHKFFLQEMEIGDEVFMYGVLVGKATAHVQKGGLMTTGNISHASQDYAYRDFDYKWDAPDVSAFENRTFNGYHREDGKVGTANYWLFIPTVFCENRNLDVIKEALHNNLGYTVTDKYKDFTKQLLESYQSGVDISAFHTDHLGSPDPVSRRVFKNVDGIKFLNHQGGCGGTRQDSKVLSNLLISYADHPNVAGITLLSLGCQHLQTADFLKDLQERNPTFNKKVLVFEQQLSQSEEQLIQDAIRETFIGLTEINQIERKPAPLSALCVGVKCGGSDGFSGISANPAVGYTSDLLVALGAKVLLAEFPELCGAEQNLVDRCISQPLAEKFIHLMRTYDAQAHQVGSGFHMNPSPGNIKDGLITDAIKSTGAAKKAGNSPVVDVLDYTEPATKAGLSLVCTPGNDVEATTGKAASGATLILFTTGLGTPTGNPVCPVIKIATNTALAKRMADIIDIDTGAIIRGEKSIEEMGAEILEYCIRAASGEVTPKAVLLNQDDFIPWKRGVSL
;
A
#
# COMPACT_ATOMS: atom_id res chain seq x y z
N MET A 1 10.35 -24.41 -7.21
CA MET A 1 9.76 -25.01 -5.99
C MET A 1 10.85 -25.28 -4.97
N THR A 2 10.95 -24.46 -3.95
CA THR A 2 11.87 -24.72 -2.83
C THR A 2 11.11 -25.61 -1.84
N GLN A 3 11.39 -26.93 -1.85
CA GLN A 3 10.85 -27.82 -0.82
C GLN A 3 11.41 -27.38 0.53
N ILE A 4 10.54 -26.97 1.45
CA ILE A 4 10.89 -26.72 2.84
C ILE A 4 11.16 -28.09 3.48
N THR A 5 12.38 -28.57 3.34
CA THR A 5 12.80 -29.87 3.89
C THR A 5 13.15 -29.82 5.38
N ASN A 6 13.29 -28.60 5.94
CA ASN A 6 13.57 -28.38 7.35
C ASN A 6 12.65 -27.27 7.92
N LYS A 7 11.78 -27.64 8.87
CA LYS A 7 10.79 -26.72 9.47
C LYS A 7 11.40 -25.59 10.33
N LYS A 8 12.71 -25.58 10.59
CA LYS A 8 13.39 -24.60 11.47
C LYS A 8 14.02 -23.45 10.71
N VAL A 9 14.49 -23.70 9.49
CA VAL A 9 15.26 -22.73 8.68
C VAL A 9 14.86 -22.81 7.21
N LEU A 10 15.12 -21.72 6.47
CA LEU A 10 14.85 -21.58 5.05
C LEU A 10 16.05 -20.98 4.33
N LYS A 11 16.47 -21.58 3.21
CA LYS A 11 17.30 -20.98 2.17
C LYS A 11 16.39 -20.47 1.07
N VAL A 12 16.38 -19.16 0.82
CA VAL A 12 15.38 -18.56 -0.08
C VAL A 12 15.71 -18.81 -1.55
N HIS A 13 17.01 -18.76 -1.89
CA HIS A 13 17.48 -19.03 -3.25
C HIS A 13 18.70 -19.98 -3.22
N PRO A 14 18.88 -20.88 -4.20
CA PRO A 14 20.02 -21.81 -4.21
C PRO A 14 21.39 -21.15 -4.10
N GLY A 15 21.56 -19.93 -4.64
CA GLY A 15 22.79 -19.15 -4.58
C GLY A 15 23.05 -18.40 -3.26
N ASP A 16 22.11 -18.43 -2.30
CA ASP A 16 22.28 -17.69 -1.05
C ASP A 16 23.36 -18.34 -0.17
N ASN A 17 24.11 -17.52 0.57
CA ASN A 17 25.09 -17.98 1.56
C ASN A 17 24.63 -17.72 3.01
N VAL A 18 23.31 -17.42 3.18
CA VAL A 18 22.63 -17.26 4.47
C VAL A 18 21.38 -18.13 4.55
N LEU A 19 21.00 -18.49 5.78
CA LEU A 19 19.72 -19.11 6.12
C LEU A 19 18.87 -18.16 6.95
N VAL A 20 17.56 -18.24 6.79
CA VAL A 20 16.57 -17.51 7.62
C VAL A 20 16.04 -18.46 8.69
N ALA A 21 16.05 -18.04 9.95
CA ALA A 21 15.42 -18.76 11.05
C ALA A 21 13.89 -18.56 10.98
N LEU A 22 13.13 -19.67 10.94
CA LEU A 22 11.66 -19.66 10.95
C LEU A 22 11.08 -19.68 12.37
N GLN A 23 11.90 -19.97 13.36
CA GLN A 23 11.62 -19.95 14.79
C GLN A 23 12.88 -19.54 15.55
N ASP A 24 12.76 -19.29 16.86
CA ASP A 24 13.91 -19.03 17.72
C ASP A 24 14.79 -20.28 17.83
N LEU A 25 16.10 -20.12 17.68
CA LEU A 25 17.11 -21.17 17.71
C LEU A 25 18.20 -20.76 18.71
N PRO A 26 18.47 -21.56 19.76
CA PRO A 26 19.48 -21.20 20.76
C PRO A 26 20.89 -21.42 20.25
N LYS A 27 21.83 -20.66 20.81
CA LYS A 27 23.27 -20.87 20.63
C LYS A 27 23.67 -22.32 20.92
N GLY A 28 24.54 -22.87 20.06
CA GLY A 28 25.01 -24.25 20.16
C GLY A 28 24.05 -25.29 19.57
N GLU A 29 22.85 -24.90 19.14
CA GLU A 29 21.96 -25.79 18.39
C GLU A 29 22.61 -26.20 17.07
N VAL A 30 22.45 -27.47 16.70
CA VAL A 30 22.91 -28.01 15.42
C VAL A 30 21.78 -27.98 14.41
N VAL A 31 21.92 -27.15 13.40
CA VAL A 31 20.99 -27.06 12.26
C VAL A 31 21.52 -27.86 11.09
N THR A 32 20.71 -28.76 10.53
CA THR A 32 21.06 -29.53 9.33
C THR A 32 20.42 -28.90 8.11
N TRP A 33 21.24 -28.62 7.08
CA TRP A 33 20.79 -28.16 5.77
C TRP A 33 21.44 -28.98 4.65
N GLY A 34 20.67 -29.77 3.92
CA GLY A 34 21.20 -30.74 2.99
C GLY A 34 22.12 -31.76 3.66
N GLN A 35 23.39 -31.80 3.25
CA GLN A 35 24.43 -32.62 3.87
C GLN A 35 25.23 -31.85 4.95
N ASP A 36 25.02 -30.56 5.07
CA ASP A 36 25.75 -29.71 6.01
C ASP A 36 25.14 -29.75 7.41
N SER A 37 26.03 -29.82 8.41
CA SER A 37 25.71 -29.62 9.84
C SER A 37 26.32 -28.29 10.29
N ILE A 38 25.51 -27.41 10.85
CA ILE A 38 25.86 -26.03 11.23
C ILE A 38 25.61 -25.88 12.71
N VAL A 39 26.65 -25.60 13.48
CA VAL A 39 26.55 -25.26 14.91
C VAL A 39 26.34 -23.76 15.03
N LEU A 40 25.22 -23.32 15.62
CA LEU A 40 24.94 -21.90 15.81
C LEU A 40 25.88 -21.25 16.81
N GLN A 41 26.48 -20.13 16.44
CA GLN A 41 27.44 -19.39 17.26
C GLN A 41 26.76 -18.40 18.22
N ASP A 42 25.50 -18.06 17.93
CA ASP A 42 24.68 -17.08 18.64
C ASP A 42 23.26 -17.59 18.82
N ASP A 43 22.47 -16.93 19.68
CA ASP A 43 21.02 -17.08 19.69
C ASP A 43 20.44 -16.42 18.44
N ILE A 44 19.73 -17.18 17.61
CA ILE A 44 19.13 -16.69 16.36
C ILE A 44 17.62 -16.61 16.55
N TYR A 45 17.09 -15.40 16.69
CA TYR A 45 15.64 -15.20 16.77
C TYR A 45 14.97 -15.44 15.42
N ALA A 46 13.70 -15.83 15.43
CA ALA A 46 12.88 -15.94 14.22
C ALA A 46 13.00 -14.68 13.37
N LYS A 47 12.98 -14.82 12.02
CA LYS A 47 13.17 -13.76 11.02
C LYS A 47 14.65 -13.37 10.78
N HIS A 48 15.55 -13.65 11.71
CA HIS A 48 16.98 -13.33 11.55
C HIS A 48 17.70 -14.34 10.68
N LYS A 49 18.88 -13.95 10.22
CA LYS A 49 19.71 -14.71 9.28
C LYS A 49 21.04 -15.08 9.93
N PHE A 50 21.60 -16.22 9.53
CA PHE A 50 22.92 -16.66 9.92
C PHE A 50 23.66 -17.25 8.72
N PHE A 51 24.99 -17.27 8.79
CA PHE A 51 25.82 -17.67 7.65
C PHE A 51 25.95 -19.17 7.49
N LEU A 52 25.90 -19.63 6.23
CA LEU A 52 26.13 -21.02 5.83
C LEU A 52 27.64 -21.40 5.80
N GLN A 53 28.50 -20.41 5.75
CA GLN A 53 29.95 -20.54 5.63
C GLN A 53 30.65 -19.50 6.49
N GLU A 54 31.95 -19.67 6.69
CA GLU A 54 32.82 -18.65 7.28
C GLU A 54 32.92 -17.45 6.34
N MET A 55 32.90 -16.22 6.89
CA MET A 55 32.95 -14.97 6.13
C MET A 55 34.15 -14.14 6.57
N GLU A 56 34.97 -13.75 5.61
CA GLU A 56 36.06 -12.80 5.81
C GLU A 56 35.65 -11.36 5.48
N ILE A 57 36.40 -10.39 5.95
CA ILE A 57 36.13 -8.96 5.64
C ILE A 57 36.19 -8.74 4.13
N GLY A 58 35.10 -8.17 3.58
CA GLY A 58 34.93 -7.91 2.15
C GLY A 58 34.18 -8.98 1.39
N ASP A 59 33.94 -10.15 2.00
CA ASP A 59 33.15 -11.21 1.36
C ASP A 59 31.72 -10.77 1.05
N GLU A 60 31.23 -11.20 -0.09
CA GLU A 60 29.89 -10.85 -0.58
C GLU A 60 28.82 -11.71 0.07
N VAL A 61 27.72 -11.06 0.49
CA VAL A 61 26.55 -11.70 1.08
C VAL A 61 25.44 -11.75 0.06
N PHE A 62 24.94 -12.96 -0.21
CA PHE A 62 23.86 -13.21 -1.14
C PHE A 62 22.61 -13.67 -0.42
N MET A 63 21.47 -13.04 -0.75
CA MET A 63 20.13 -13.47 -0.35
C MET A 63 19.15 -13.16 -1.50
N TYR A 64 18.15 -14.00 -1.69
CA TYR A 64 17.23 -13.95 -2.82
C TYR A 64 17.94 -14.13 -4.20
N GLY A 65 19.15 -14.65 -4.23
CA GLY A 65 19.97 -14.77 -5.42
C GLY A 65 20.68 -13.49 -5.87
N VAL A 66 20.64 -12.42 -5.07
CA VAL A 66 21.28 -11.13 -5.38
C VAL A 66 22.26 -10.72 -4.27
N LEU A 67 23.20 -9.85 -4.60
CA LEU A 67 24.11 -9.23 -3.64
C LEU A 67 23.32 -8.30 -2.71
N VAL A 68 23.40 -8.54 -1.39
CA VAL A 68 22.67 -7.77 -0.37
C VAL A 68 23.58 -7.07 0.63
N GLY A 69 24.87 -7.35 0.62
CA GLY A 69 25.83 -6.75 1.52
C GLY A 69 27.24 -7.30 1.36
N LYS A 70 28.20 -6.71 2.12
CA LYS A 70 29.56 -7.20 2.28
C LYS A 70 29.90 -7.32 3.76
N ALA A 71 30.64 -8.37 4.11
CA ALA A 71 31.10 -8.58 5.46
C ALA A 71 32.08 -7.46 5.89
N THR A 72 31.87 -6.90 7.07
CA THR A 72 32.71 -5.86 7.67
C THR A 72 33.57 -6.41 8.82
N ALA A 73 33.33 -7.65 9.23
CA ALA A 73 34.09 -8.38 10.24
C ALA A 73 34.16 -9.85 9.86
N HIS A 74 35.12 -10.58 10.41
CA HIS A 74 35.18 -12.04 10.33
C HIS A 74 33.97 -12.62 11.09
N VAL A 75 33.23 -13.54 10.46
CA VAL A 75 32.08 -14.23 11.06
C VAL A 75 32.19 -15.73 10.80
N GLN A 76 32.17 -16.52 11.86
CA GLN A 76 32.21 -17.98 11.76
C GLN A 76 30.94 -18.56 11.10
N LYS A 77 31.04 -19.74 10.47
CA LYS A 77 29.88 -20.52 10.02
C LYS A 77 28.88 -20.69 11.17
N GLY A 78 27.61 -20.36 10.93
CA GLY A 78 26.56 -20.38 11.95
C GLY A 78 26.46 -19.09 12.80
N GLY A 79 27.27 -18.07 12.50
CA GLY A 79 27.21 -16.77 13.18
C GLY A 79 26.02 -15.92 12.70
N LEU A 80 25.46 -15.12 13.63
CA LEU A 80 24.33 -14.21 13.38
C LEU A 80 24.74 -13.08 12.43
N MET A 81 23.92 -12.79 11.42
CA MET A 81 24.03 -11.62 10.56
C MET A 81 23.44 -10.38 11.24
N THR A 82 24.23 -9.33 11.37
CA THR A 82 23.87 -8.07 12.05
C THR A 82 24.37 -6.85 11.27
N THR A 83 23.87 -5.67 11.62
CA THR A 83 24.42 -4.37 11.12
C THR A 83 25.86 -4.10 11.59
N GLY A 84 26.36 -4.82 12.60
CA GLY A 84 27.74 -4.70 13.10
C GLY A 84 28.76 -5.49 12.28
N ASN A 85 28.33 -6.50 11.52
CA ASN A 85 29.20 -7.37 10.75
C ASN A 85 28.91 -7.39 9.24
N ILE A 86 27.87 -6.65 8.78
CA ILE A 86 27.52 -6.48 7.36
C ILE A 86 27.26 -5.01 7.07
N SER A 87 27.79 -4.51 5.95
CA SER A 87 27.38 -3.25 5.32
C SER A 87 26.51 -3.52 4.10
N HIS A 88 25.63 -2.56 3.78
CA HIS A 88 24.84 -2.61 2.54
C HIS A 88 25.76 -2.66 1.30
N ALA A 89 25.42 -3.52 0.34
CA ALA A 89 25.96 -3.51 -1.01
C ALA A 89 24.89 -4.02 -1.98
N SER A 90 24.86 -3.43 -3.16
CA SER A 90 23.99 -3.86 -4.26
C SER A 90 24.76 -3.83 -5.56
N GLN A 91 24.29 -4.54 -6.57
CA GLN A 91 24.88 -4.50 -7.92
C GLN A 91 24.42 -3.24 -8.63
N ASP A 92 25.30 -2.70 -9.48
CA ASP A 92 24.92 -1.67 -10.45
C ASP A 92 23.90 -2.23 -11.44
N TYR A 93 23.01 -1.35 -11.93
CA TYR A 93 21.97 -1.73 -12.86
C TYR A 93 22.02 -0.88 -14.13
N ALA A 94 21.78 -1.54 -15.26
CA ALA A 94 21.79 -0.93 -16.57
C ALA A 94 20.88 -1.71 -17.51
N TYR A 95 20.49 -1.05 -18.61
CA TYR A 95 19.81 -1.71 -19.70
C TYR A 95 20.68 -2.84 -20.28
N ARG A 96 20.06 -3.98 -20.55
CA ARG A 96 20.60 -5.15 -21.25
C ARG A 96 19.65 -5.53 -22.37
N ASP A 97 20.06 -6.47 -23.25
CA ASP A 97 19.19 -6.97 -24.29
C ASP A 97 17.97 -7.68 -23.71
N PHE A 98 16.80 -7.45 -24.36
CA PHE A 98 15.54 -8.03 -23.89
C PHE A 98 15.39 -9.45 -24.40
N ASP A 99 15.52 -10.40 -23.50
CA ASP A 99 15.20 -11.81 -23.74
C ASP A 99 14.30 -12.40 -22.64
N TYR A 100 13.75 -11.52 -21.79
CA TYR A 100 12.94 -11.95 -20.64
C TYR A 100 11.72 -12.75 -21.10
N LYS A 101 11.65 -14.00 -20.65
CA LYS A 101 10.54 -14.89 -20.88
C LYS A 101 9.78 -15.10 -19.58
N TRP A 102 8.49 -14.82 -19.63
CA TRP A 102 7.59 -15.04 -18.51
C TRP A 102 6.80 -16.32 -18.72
N ASP A 103 6.89 -17.22 -17.74
CA ASP A 103 6.02 -18.38 -17.64
C ASP A 103 4.79 -17.98 -16.82
N ALA A 104 3.70 -17.68 -17.53
CA ALA A 104 2.48 -17.21 -16.90
C ALA A 104 1.82 -18.34 -16.09
N PRO A 105 1.25 -18.04 -14.91
CA PRO A 105 0.54 -19.03 -14.13
C PRO A 105 -0.74 -19.51 -14.83
N ASP A 106 -1.18 -20.73 -14.53
CA ASP A 106 -2.51 -21.22 -14.94
C ASP A 106 -3.61 -20.41 -14.25
N VAL A 107 -4.46 -19.79 -15.06
CA VAL A 107 -5.60 -18.96 -14.60
C VAL A 107 -6.95 -19.61 -14.85
N SER A 108 -7.02 -20.87 -15.29
CA SER A 108 -8.24 -21.59 -15.66
C SER A 108 -9.33 -21.54 -14.59
N ALA A 109 -8.94 -21.54 -13.30
CA ALA A 109 -9.85 -21.42 -12.17
C ALA A 109 -10.52 -20.04 -12.05
N PHE A 110 -9.97 -19.00 -12.68
CA PHE A 110 -10.42 -17.61 -12.58
C PHE A 110 -10.85 -16.99 -13.91
N GLU A 111 -10.57 -17.62 -15.03
CA GLU A 111 -10.77 -17.07 -16.40
C GLU A 111 -12.19 -16.57 -16.66
N ASN A 112 -13.20 -17.29 -16.14
CA ASN A 112 -14.61 -16.95 -16.30
C ASN A 112 -15.21 -16.26 -15.06
N ARG A 113 -14.39 -15.89 -14.08
CA ARG A 113 -14.84 -15.21 -12.87
C ARG A 113 -15.07 -13.73 -13.14
N THR A 114 -16.06 -13.18 -12.48
CA THR A 114 -16.37 -11.74 -12.48
C THR A 114 -16.44 -11.22 -11.05
N PHE A 115 -16.34 -9.90 -10.90
CA PHE A 115 -16.70 -9.21 -9.66
C PHE A 115 -17.88 -8.27 -9.91
N ASN A 116 -18.67 -7.98 -8.89
CA ASN A 116 -19.77 -7.04 -8.98
C ASN A 116 -19.27 -5.62 -8.70
N GLY A 117 -18.99 -4.84 -9.76
CA GLY A 117 -18.47 -3.48 -9.68
C GLY A 117 -19.48 -2.41 -10.05
N TYR A 118 -19.09 -1.14 -9.82
CA TYR A 118 -19.85 0.03 -10.22
C TYR A 118 -19.38 0.51 -11.60
N HIS A 119 -20.19 0.31 -12.63
CA HIS A 119 -19.89 0.76 -13.99
C HIS A 119 -20.08 2.27 -14.11
N ARG A 120 -19.07 2.96 -14.65
CA ARG A 120 -19.11 4.39 -14.94
C ARG A 120 -19.39 4.59 -16.43
N GLU A 121 -19.97 5.73 -16.78
CA GLU A 121 -20.33 6.02 -18.17
C GLU A 121 -19.10 6.16 -19.09
N ASP A 122 -17.93 6.50 -18.52
CA ASP A 122 -16.66 6.53 -19.24
C ASP A 122 -16.02 5.15 -19.46
N GLY A 123 -16.75 4.07 -19.13
CA GLY A 123 -16.34 2.68 -19.30
C GLY A 123 -15.46 2.12 -18.18
N LYS A 124 -15.07 2.92 -17.20
CA LYS A 124 -14.33 2.45 -16.02
C LYS A 124 -15.24 1.67 -15.07
N VAL A 125 -14.66 0.79 -14.25
CA VAL A 125 -15.39 0.02 -13.24
C VAL A 125 -14.77 0.24 -11.87
N GLY A 126 -15.57 0.74 -10.93
CA GLY A 126 -15.18 0.92 -9.53
C GLY A 126 -15.47 -0.33 -8.70
N THR A 127 -14.65 -0.55 -7.67
CA THR A 127 -14.88 -1.55 -6.62
C THR A 127 -15.64 -0.97 -5.43
N ALA A 128 -15.86 0.34 -5.43
CA ALA A 128 -16.62 1.09 -4.44
C ALA A 128 -17.35 2.27 -5.08
N ASN A 129 -18.27 2.87 -4.32
CA ASN A 129 -19.11 3.99 -4.76
C ASN A 129 -19.04 5.11 -3.71
N TYR A 130 -18.06 6.01 -3.85
CA TYR A 130 -17.78 7.08 -2.89
C TYR A 130 -18.24 8.44 -3.37
N TRP A 131 -18.66 9.28 -2.43
CA TRP A 131 -18.69 10.74 -2.60
C TRP A 131 -17.42 11.33 -2.03
N LEU A 132 -16.78 12.26 -2.76
CA LEU A 132 -15.46 12.79 -2.39
C LEU A 132 -15.50 14.30 -2.17
N PHE A 133 -15.02 14.75 -1.00
CA PHE A 133 -14.77 16.15 -0.72
C PHE A 133 -13.30 16.49 -0.97
N ILE A 134 -13.05 17.49 -1.78
CA ILE A 134 -11.71 17.93 -2.21
C ILE A 134 -11.54 19.41 -1.86
N PRO A 135 -10.63 19.77 -0.95
CA PRO A 135 -10.23 21.15 -0.77
C PRO A 135 -9.16 21.52 -1.79
N THR A 136 -9.22 22.69 -2.38
CA THR A 136 -8.16 23.21 -3.25
C THR A 136 -6.99 23.81 -2.46
N VAL A 137 -7.21 24.05 -1.17
CA VAL A 137 -6.24 24.63 -0.23
C VAL A 137 -6.51 24.16 1.19
N PHE A 138 -5.44 23.98 1.98
CA PHE A 138 -5.52 23.55 3.38
C PHE A 138 -6.36 24.45 4.31
N CYS A 139 -6.60 25.71 3.92
CA CYS A 139 -7.45 26.63 4.69
C CYS A 139 -8.89 26.10 4.85
N GLU A 140 -9.35 25.25 3.92
CA GLU A 140 -10.69 24.65 3.95
C GLU A 140 -10.76 23.38 4.83
N ASN A 141 -9.65 22.88 5.38
CA ASN A 141 -9.64 21.64 6.16
C ASN A 141 -10.61 21.69 7.36
N ARG A 142 -10.69 22.83 8.05
CA ARG A 142 -11.64 22.97 9.18
C ARG A 142 -13.09 22.86 8.69
N ASN A 143 -13.44 23.44 7.56
CA ASN A 143 -14.78 23.34 6.98
C ASN A 143 -15.10 21.89 6.57
N LEU A 144 -14.11 21.19 6.00
CA LEU A 144 -14.21 19.75 5.72
C LEU A 144 -14.51 18.94 6.98
N ASP A 145 -13.81 19.21 8.09
CA ASP A 145 -14.00 18.45 9.34
C ASP A 145 -15.40 18.68 9.93
N VAL A 146 -15.93 19.91 9.87
CA VAL A 146 -17.30 20.23 10.30
C VAL A 146 -18.33 19.50 9.43
N ILE A 147 -18.17 19.52 8.11
CA ILE A 147 -19.07 18.82 7.17
C ILE A 147 -18.98 17.30 7.38
N LYS A 148 -17.77 16.77 7.56
CA LYS A 148 -17.52 15.34 7.82
C LYS A 148 -18.27 14.89 9.07
N GLU A 149 -18.13 15.62 10.18
CA GLU A 149 -18.81 15.28 11.43
C GLU A 149 -20.31 15.28 11.24
N ALA A 150 -20.87 16.31 10.61
CA ALA A 150 -22.31 16.44 10.37
C ALA A 150 -22.86 15.30 9.50
N LEU A 151 -22.22 14.99 8.38
CA LEU A 151 -22.68 13.94 7.45
C LEU A 151 -22.45 12.54 8.02
N HIS A 152 -21.28 12.26 8.59
CA HIS A 152 -20.96 10.92 9.10
C HIS A 152 -21.87 10.52 10.27
N ASN A 153 -22.08 11.41 11.25
CA ASN A 153 -22.92 11.12 12.42
C ASN A 153 -24.37 10.83 12.03
N ASN A 154 -24.95 11.63 11.12
CA ASN A 154 -26.36 11.53 10.79
C ASN A 154 -26.67 10.48 9.71
N LEU A 155 -25.72 10.15 8.84
CA LEU A 155 -25.93 9.21 7.72
C LEU A 155 -25.38 7.81 7.99
N GLY A 156 -24.86 7.55 9.20
CA GLY A 156 -24.42 6.22 9.63
C GLY A 156 -23.05 5.80 9.11
N TYR A 157 -22.16 6.76 8.80
CA TYR A 157 -20.77 6.48 8.37
C TYR A 157 -19.74 6.61 9.48
N THR A 158 -20.15 6.93 10.71
CA THR A 158 -19.27 7.06 11.87
C THR A 158 -18.84 5.69 12.38
N VAL A 159 -17.55 5.52 12.65
CA VAL A 159 -16.94 4.28 13.22
C VAL A 159 -16.40 4.48 14.63
N THR A 160 -16.40 5.72 15.13
CA THR A 160 -15.81 6.09 16.43
C THR A 160 -16.75 5.98 17.62
N ASP A 161 -18.00 5.56 17.43
CA ASP A 161 -19.00 5.53 18.50
C ASP A 161 -18.56 4.69 19.70
N LYS A 162 -17.90 3.54 19.45
CA LYS A 162 -17.36 2.68 20.51
C LYS A 162 -16.37 3.41 21.44
N TYR A 163 -15.58 4.35 20.91
CA TYR A 163 -14.65 5.15 21.73
C TYR A 163 -15.34 6.31 22.43
N LYS A 164 -16.40 6.88 21.83
CA LYS A 164 -17.26 7.85 22.50
C LYS A 164 -17.97 7.20 23.68
N ASP A 165 -18.54 6.01 23.49
CA ASP A 165 -19.19 5.25 24.56
C ASP A 165 -18.20 4.87 25.66
N PHE A 166 -16.98 4.44 25.31
CA PHE A 166 -15.92 4.19 26.27
C PHE A 166 -15.56 5.44 27.08
N THR A 167 -15.37 6.58 26.39
CA THR A 167 -15.07 7.86 27.07
C THR A 167 -16.22 8.28 27.99
N LYS A 168 -17.48 8.06 27.59
CA LYS A 168 -18.65 8.31 28.41
C LYS A 168 -18.66 7.45 29.69
N GLN A 169 -18.35 6.16 29.56
CA GLN A 169 -18.21 5.23 30.71
C GLN A 169 -17.11 5.70 31.68
N LEU A 170 -15.96 6.17 31.17
CA LEU A 170 -14.89 6.74 31.99
C LEU A 170 -15.38 8.00 32.74
N LEU A 171 -16.13 8.88 32.06
CA LEU A 171 -16.69 10.08 32.67
C LEU A 171 -17.70 9.75 33.80
N GLU A 172 -18.59 8.79 33.55
CA GLU A 172 -19.57 8.31 34.53
C GLU A 172 -18.87 7.70 35.77
N SER A 173 -17.81 6.89 35.54
CA SER A 173 -17.00 6.33 36.63
C SER A 173 -16.30 7.43 37.44
N TYR A 174 -15.71 8.41 36.78
CA TYR A 174 -15.08 9.56 37.44
C TYR A 174 -16.08 10.34 38.31
N GLN A 175 -17.26 10.65 37.76
CA GLN A 175 -18.30 11.40 38.49
C GLN A 175 -18.86 10.62 39.67
N SER A 176 -18.82 9.28 39.60
CA SER A 176 -19.26 8.40 40.68
C SER A 176 -18.19 8.13 41.75
N GLY A 177 -16.99 8.72 41.60
CA GLY A 177 -15.87 8.52 42.52
C GLY A 177 -15.20 7.13 42.44
N VAL A 178 -15.41 6.40 41.34
CA VAL A 178 -14.75 5.11 41.09
C VAL A 178 -13.33 5.37 40.64
N ASP A 179 -12.39 4.55 41.12
CA ASP A 179 -10.99 4.59 40.67
C ASP A 179 -10.89 4.20 39.20
N ILE A 180 -10.59 5.18 38.35
CA ILE A 180 -10.47 5.00 36.90
C ILE A 180 -9.28 4.09 36.53
N SER A 181 -8.24 4.02 37.36
CA SER A 181 -7.07 3.16 37.10
C SER A 181 -7.41 1.67 37.12
N ALA A 182 -8.49 1.31 37.81
CA ALA A 182 -9.03 -0.04 37.86
C ALA A 182 -10.12 -0.32 36.80
N PHE A 183 -10.47 0.68 35.99
CA PHE A 183 -11.50 0.53 34.96
C PHE A 183 -10.91 -0.21 33.74
N HIS A 184 -11.39 -1.41 33.48
CA HIS A 184 -11.06 -2.20 32.30
C HIS A 184 -12.34 -2.59 31.57
N THR A 185 -12.29 -2.56 30.26
CA THR A 185 -13.32 -3.12 29.40
C THR A 185 -12.65 -4.10 28.40
N ASP A 186 -13.07 -5.35 28.42
CA ASP A 186 -12.45 -6.40 27.62
C ASP A 186 -12.76 -6.26 26.12
N HIS A 187 -13.92 -5.70 25.78
CA HIS A 187 -14.30 -5.47 24.39
C HIS A 187 -15.21 -4.25 24.24
N LEU A 188 -14.78 -3.34 23.37
CA LEU A 188 -15.67 -2.29 22.87
C LEU A 188 -16.55 -2.91 21.78
N GLY A 189 -17.83 -3.16 22.09
CA GLY A 189 -18.78 -3.67 21.09
C GLY A 189 -18.77 -2.80 19.84
N SER A 190 -18.66 -3.40 18.68
CA SER A 190 -18.75 -2.70 17.41
C SER A 190 -19.98 -3.20 16.66
N PRO A 191 -21.08 -2.42 16.58
CA PRO A 191 -22.15 -2.73 15.66
C PRO A 191 -21.59 -2.69 14.24
N ASP A 192 -22.09 -3.51 13.34
CA ASP A 192 -21.73 -3.49 11.93
C ASP A 192 -21.96 -2.07 11.36
N PRO A 193 -20.88 -1.31 11.01
CA PRO A 193 -21.03 0.05 10.52
C PRO A 193 -21.75 0.12 9.17
N VAL A 194 -21.76 -0.95 8.38
CA VAL A 194 -22.40 -1.01 7.07
C VAL A 194 -23.93 -1.05 7.22
N SER A 195 -24.46 -1.74 8.22
CA SER A 195 -25.90 -1.85 8.46
C SER A 195 -26.57 -0.51 8.82
N ARG A 196 -25.82 0.46 9.36
CA ARG A 196 -26.31 1.78 9.78
C ARG A 196 -26.44 2.80 8.66
N ARG A 197 -25.81 2.57 7.49
CA ARG A 197 -25.78 3.52 6.39
C ARG A 197 -27.18 3.82 5.85
N VAL A 198 -27.52 5.12 5.75
CA VAL A 198 -28.76 5.60 5.16
C VAL A 198 -28.79 5.27 3.66
N PHE A 199 -27.69 5.50 2.96
CA PHE A 199 -27.53 5.24 1.52
C PHE A 199 -26.83 3.90 1.32
N LYS A 200 -27.58 2.86 0.94
CA LYS A 200 -27.09 1.47 0.88
C LYS A 200 -26.07 1.22 -0.23
N ASN A 201 -26.19 1.95 -1.35
CA ASN A 201 -25.27 1.83 -2.49
C ASN A 201 -24.15 2.89 -2.46
N VAL A 202 -24.02 3.67 -1.37
CA VAL A 202 -22.90 4.60 -1.16
C VAL A 202 -21.97 3.97 -0.14
N ASP A 203 -20.80 3.55 -0.58
CA ASP A 203 -19.81 2.86 0.27
C ASP A 203 -19.11 3.79 1.27
N GLY A 204 -19.14 5.09 1.05
CA GLY A 204 -18.60 6.09 1.98
C GLY A 204 -18.65 7.52 1.45
N ILE A 205 -18.53 8.46 2.38
CA ILE A 205 -18.34 9.89 2.12
C ILE A 205 -16.91 10.19 2.57
N LYS A 206 -16.02 10.61 1.64
CA LYS A 206 -14.57 10.68 1.84
C LYS A 206 -14.07 12.12 1.76
N PHE A 207 -13.01 12.42 2.50
CA PHE A 207 -12.50 13.79 2.68
C PHE A 207 -10.98 13.80 2.52
N LEU A 208 -10.45 14.68 1.65
CA LEU A 208 -9.02 14.77 1.35
C LEU A 208 -8.36 15.92 2.11
N ASN A 209 -8.26 15.84 3.43
CA ASN A 209 -7.51 16.83 4.19
C ASN A 209 -6.03 16.79 3.78
N HIS A 210 -5.44 17.95 3.46
CA HIS A 210 -4.03 18.07 3.07
C HIS A 210 -3.43 19.42 3.50
N GLN A 211 -2.12 19.59 3.30
CA GLN A 211 -1.40 20.80 3.71
C GLN A 211 -0.83 21.60 2.52
N GLY A 212 -1.42 21.44 1.33
CA GLY A 212 -1.01 22.12 0.11
C GLY A 212 -1.99 23.17 -0.37
N GLY A 213 -1.75 23.71 -1.57
CA GLY A 213 -2.61 24.68 -2.27
C GLY A 213 -2.18 26.12 -2.09
N CYS A 214 -1.40 26.46 -1.06
CA CYS A 214 -0.82 27.77 -0.83
C CYS A 214 0.59 27.64 -0.23
N GLY A 215 1.44 28.66 -0.37
CA GLY A 215 2.77 28.73 0.25
C GLY A 215 3.80 27.76 -0.32
N GLY A 216 3.55 27.14 -1.45
CA GLY A 216 4.46 26.26 -2.19
C GLY A 216 4.87 26.82 -3.55
N THR A 217 5.72 26.08 -4.25
CA THR A 217 6.09 26.42 -5.63
C THR A 217 4.90 26.21 -6.60
N ARG A 218 4.96 26.84 -7.78
CA ARG A 218 3.97 26.56 -8.84
C ARG A 218 4.00 25.10 -9.30
N GLN A 219 5.18 24.47 -9.26
CA GLN A 219 5.33 23.06 -9.57
C GLN A 219 4.58 22.17 -8.54
N ASP A 220 4.72 22.46 -7.23
CA ASP A 220 3.98 21.74 -6.20
C ASP A 220 2.48 21.91 -6.33
N SER A 221 2.00 23.14 -6.67
CA SER A 221 0.59 23.39 -6.94
C SER A 221 0.08 22.57 -8.12
N LYS A 222 0.88 22.45 -9.21
CA LYS A 222 0.50 21.61 -10.37
C LYS A 222 0.50 20.12 -10.03
N VAL A 223 1.48 19.64 -9.26
CA VAL A 223 1.52 18.24 -8.79
C VAL A 223 0.31 17.94 -7.91
N LEU A 224 -0.04 18.83 -6.97
CA LEU A 224 -1.25 18.71 -6.16
C LEU A 224 -2.51 18.70 -7.02
N SER A 225 -2.64 19.62 -7.98
CA SER A 225 -3.77 19.66 -8.92
C SER A 225 -3.92 18.32 -9.66
N ASN A 226 -2.84 17.81 -10.24
CA ASN A 226 -2.85 16.54 -10.95
C ASN A 226 -3.26 15.36 -10.04
N LEU A 227 -2.80 15.36 -8.78
CA LEU A 227 -3.18 14.38 -7.78
C LEU A 227 -4.68 14.42 -7.48
N LEU A 228 -5.20 15.61 -7.17
CA LEU A 228 -6.63 15.82 -6.85
C LEU A 228 -7.53 15.51 -8.04
N ILE A 229 -7.11 15.84 -9.27
CA ILE A 229 -7.79 15.46 -10.52
C ILE A 229 -7.83 13.94 -10.67
N SER A 230 -6.73 13.24 -10.36
CA SER A 230 -6.70 11.77 -10.40
C SER A 230 -7.69 11.14 -9.45
N TYR A 231 -7.84 11.71 -8.25
CA TYR A 231 -8.82 11.28 -7.26
C TYR A 231 -10.26 11.61 -7.69
N ALA A 232 -10.48 12.78 -8.30
CA ALA A 232 -11.77 13.17 -8.86
C ALA A 232 -12.22 12.22 -9.98
N ASP A 233 -11.29 11.85 -10.88
CA ASP A 233 -11.54 10.94 -11.99
C ASP A 233 -11.55 9.45 -11.59
N HIS A 234 -11.19 9.12 -10.36
CA HIS A 234 -11.03 7.75 -9.88
C HIS A 234 -12.32 6.92 -10.04
N PRO A 235 -12.28 5.64 -10.55
CA PRO A 235 -13.49 4.86 -10.79
C PRO A 235 -14.32 4.57 -9.54
N ASN A 236 -13.72 4.57 -8.35
CA ASN A 236 -14.44 4.39 -7.08
C ASN A 236 -15.21 5.65 -6.63
N VAL A 237 -14.98 6.80 -7.27
CA VAL A 237 -15.65 8.07 -6.96
C VAL A 237 -16.82 8.28 -7.92
N ALA A 238 -18.00 8.57 -7.38
CA ALA A 238 -19.22 8.80 -8.15
C ALA A 238 -19.67 10.26 -8.19
N GLY A 239 -19.25 11.07 -7.21
CA GLY A 239 -19.55 12.49 -7.16
C GLY A 239 -18.56 13.24 -6.29
N ILE A 240 -18.47 14.55 -6.46
CA ILE A 240 -17.42 15.39 -5.88
C ILE A 240 -18.01 16.67 -5.33
N THR A 241 -17.56 17.09 -4.16
CA THR A 241 -17.73 18.44 -3.63
C THR A 241 -16.35 19.11 -3.51
N LEU A 242 -16.13 20.16 -4.27
CA LEU A 242 -14.90 20.95 -4.30
C LEU A 242 -15.08 22.19 -3.41
N LEU A 243 -14.21 22.34 -2.41
CA LEU A 243 -14.15 23.52 -1.54
C LEU A 243 -12.93 24.38 -1.92
N SER A 244 -13.14 25.68 -2.08
CA SER A 244 -12.14 26.65 -2.48
C SER A 244 -12.21 27.92 -1.64
N LEU A 245 -11.06 28.47 -1.26
CA LEU A 245 -11.01 29.78 -0.61
C LEU A 245 -11.15 30.91 -1.63
N GLY A 246 -10.52 30.79 -2.81
CA GLY A 246 -10.51 31.77 -3.90
C GLY A 246 -9.16 32.43 -4.20
N CYS A 247 -8.23 32.51 -3.23
CA CYS A 247 -6.93 33.19 -3.38
C CYS A 247 -5.73 32.25 -3.59
N GLN A 248 -5.93 30.95 -3.56
CA GLN A 248 -4.86 29.94 -3.70
C GLN A 248 -4.34 29.82 -5.14
N HIS A 249 -3.16 29.17 -5.31
CA HIS A 249 -2.59 28.93 -6.64
C HIS A 249 -3.40 27.94 -7.49
N LEU A 250 -4.04 26.96 -6.85
CA LEU A 250 -4.88 25.97 -7.52
C LEU A 250 -6.29 26.57 -7.70
N GLN A 251 -6.49 27.27 -8.81
CA GLN A 251 -7.78 27.88 -9.12
C GLN A 251 -8.80 26.84 -9.57
N THR A 252 -10.05 27.01 -9.16
CA THR A 252 -11.14 26.07 -9.45
C THR A 252 -11.39 25.93 -10.96
N ALA A 253 -11.30 27.04 -11.72
CA ALA A 253 -11.49 27.02 -13.16
C ALA A 253 -10.41 26.22 -13.89
N ASP A 254 -9.14 26.35 -13.46
CA ASP A 254 -8.02 25.56 -14.00
C ASP A 254 -8.17 24.08 -13.66
N PHE A 255 -8.58 23.78 -12.43
CA PHE A 255 -8.85 22.39 -12.00
C PHE A 255 -9.91 21.72 -12.88
N LEU A 256 -11.05 22.37 -13.11
CA LEU A 256 -12.13 21.83 -13.93
C LEU A 256 -11.73 21.67 -15.40
N LYS A 257 -10.97 22.63 -15.93
CA LYS A 257 -10.40 22.55 -17.28
C LYS A 257 -9.44 21.38 -17.42
N ASP A 258 -8.47 21.26 -16.52
CA ASP A 258 -7.47 20.19 -16.55
C ASP A 258 -8.14 18.80 -16.36
N LEU A 259 -9.19 18.72 -15.53
CA LEU A 259 -10.00 17.50 -15.34
C LEU A 259 -10.69 17.08 -16.64
N GLN A 260 -11.30 18.04 -17.35
CA GLN A 260 -11.96 17.78 -18.63
C GLN A 260 -10.96 17.44 -19.76
N GLU A 261 -9.78 18.06 -19.75
CA GLU A 261 -8.69 17.73 -20.69
C GLU A 261 -8.14 16.32 -20.44
N ARG A 262 -8.01 15.93 -19.16
CA ARG A 262 -7.55 14.60 -18.79
C ARG A 262 -8.55 13.49 -19.14
N ASN A 263 -9.83 13.74 -18.92
CA ASN A 263 -10.93 12.83 -19.27
C ASN A 263 -12.03 13.60 -20.00
N PRO A 264 -12.00 13.66 -21.34
CA PRO A 264 -13.03 14.33 -22.14
C PRO A 264 -14.44 13.77 -21.95
N THR A 265 -14.55 12.52 -21.47
CA THR A 265 -15.82 11.84 -21.19
C THR A 265 -16.22 11.93 -19.72
N PHE A 266 -15.54 12.75 -18.93
CA PHE A 266 -15.87 12.95 -17.51
C PHE A 266 -17.27 13.55 -17.35
N ASN A 267 -18.14 12.85 -16.60
CA ASN A 267 -19.55 13.22 -16.46
C ASN A 267 -20.08 13.08 -15.02
N LYS A 268 -19.18 12.85 -14.04
CA LYS A 268 -19.59 12.77 -12.64
C LYS A 268 -20.06 14.16 -12.16
N LYS A 269 -20.99 14.16 -11.19
CA LYS A 269 -21.50 15.39 -10.57
C LYS A 269 -20.36 16.09 -9.81
N VAL A 270 -20.13 17.35 -10.10
CA VAL A 270 -19.17 18.23 -9.42
C VAL A 270 -19.93 19.40 -8.81
N LEU A 271 -19.86 19.51 -7.50
CA LEU A 271 -20.35 20.67 -6.74
C LEU A 271 -19.16 21.56 -6.39
N VAL A 272 -19.27 22.88 -6.59
CA VAL A 272 -18.19 23.83 -6.34
C VAL A 272 -18.69 24.89 -5.38
N PHE A 273 -17.95 25.08 -4.28
CA PHE A 273 -18.21 26.12 -3.30
C PHE A 273 -16.94 26.92 -3.05
N GLU A 274 -17.01 28.23 -3.29
CA GLU A 274 -15.89 29.15 -3.08
C GLU A 274 -16.22 30.16 -1.99
N GLN A 275 -15.39 30.19 -0.94
CA GLN A 275 -15.67 30.97 0.26
C GLN A 275 -15.77 32.47 -0.03
N GLN A 276 -14.90 33.00 -0.91
CA GLN A 276 -14.94 34.42 -1.26
C GLN A 276 -16.21 34.84 -2.01
N LEU A 277 -16.94 33.90 -2.59
CA LEU A 277 -18.21 34.15 -3.29
C LEU A 277 -19.43 33.90 -2.40
N SER A 278 -19.25 33.32 -1.21
CA SER A 278 -20.31 33.03 -0.28
C SER A 278 -20.63 34.22 0.63
N GLN A 279 -21.88 34.32 1.12
CA GLN A 279 -22.28 35.41 2.02
C GLN A 279 -21.68 35.26 3.42
N SER A 280 -21.46 34.00 3.86
CA SER A 280 -20.83 33.64 5.13
C SER A 280 -20.27 32.20 5.05
N GLU A 281 -19.36 31.85 5.98
CA GLU A 281 -18.89 30.48 6.17
C GLU A 281 -20.05 29.53 6.52
N GLU A 282 -20.98 29.96 7.38
CA GLU A 282 -22.15 29.18 7.74
C GLU A 282 -23.02 28.83 6.54
N GLN A 283 -23.28 29.81 5.65
CA GLN A 283 -24.04 29.59 4.43
C GLN A 283 -23.32 28.63 3.49
N LEU A 284 -22.01 28.78 3.30
CA LEU A 284 -21.19 27.87 2.49
C LEU A 284 -21.30 26.42 2.97
N ILE A 285 -21.15 26.19 4.28
CA ILE A 285 -21.24 24.86 4.89
C ILE A 285 -22.66 24.27 4.71
N GLN A 286 -23.71 25.05 4.96
CA GLN A 286 -25.10 24.62 4.79
C GLN A 286 -25.39 24.22 3.35
N ASP A 287 -24.98 25.06 2.38
CA ASP A 287 -25.18 24.78 0.97
C ASP A 287 -24.37 23.56 0.50
N ALA A 288 -23.12 23.42 0.94
CA ALA A 288 -22.31 22.25 0.64
C ALA A 288 -22.94 20.96 1.17
N ILE A 289 -23.44 20.95 2.41
CA ILE A 289 -24.14 19.80 2.99
C ILE A 289 -25.42 19.48 2.20
N ARG A 290 -26.26 20.48 1.92
CA ARG A 290 -27.56 20.29 1.23
C ARG A 290 -27.37 19.73 -0.17
N GLU A 291 -26.52 20.37 -0.97
CA GLU A 291 -26.30 19.96 -2.36
C GLU A 291 -25.60 18.59 -2.43
N THR A 292 -24.66 18.30 -1.50
CA THR A 292 -24.06 16.98 -1.37
C THR A 292 -25.09 15.92 -1.01
N PHE A 293 -26.00 16.22 -0.07
CA PHE A 293 -27.08 15.28 0.28
C PHE A 293 -27.95 14.93 -0.93
N ILE A 294 -28.30 15.91 -1.77
CA ILE A 294 -29.01 15.68 -3.04
C ILE A 294 -28.16 14.76 -3.95
N GLY A 295 -26.87 15.05 -4.11
CA GLY A 295 -25.97 14.22 -4.90
C GLY A 295 -25.85 12.78 -4.36
N LEU A 296 -25.85 12.59 -3.05
CA LEU A 296 -25.87 11.26 -2.43
C LEU A 296 -27.13 10.46 -2.77
N THR A 297 -28.29 11.11 -2.85
CA THR A 297 -29.53 10.44 -3.29
C THR A 297 -29.45 9.93 -4.73
N GLU A 298 -28.77 10.69 -5.60
CA GLU A 298 -28.56 10.33 -7.01
C GLU A 298 -27.61 9.14 -7.14
N ILE A 299 -26.41 9.21 -6.54
CA ILE A 299 -25.41 8.13 -6.66
C ILE A 299 -25.84 6.85 -5.92
N ASN A 300 -26.78 6.94 -4.97
CA ASN A 300 -27.38 5.78 -4.32
C ASN A 300 -28.24 4.92 -5.25
N GLN A 301 -28.62 5.42 -6.42
CA GLN A 301 -29.34 4.66 -7.44
C GLN A 301 -28.42 3.78 -8.29
N ILE A 302 -27.09 3.96 -8.18
CA ILE A 302 -26.12 3.18 -8.94
C ILE A 302 -25.93 1.83 -8.24
N GLU A 303 -26.22 0.75 -8.93
CA GLU A 303 -26.09 -0.61 -8.43
C GLU A 303 -24.82 -1.29 -8.98
N ARG A 304 -24.32 -2.27 -8.24
CA ARG A 304 -23.22 -3.14 -8.69
C ARG A 304 -23.69 -4.07 -9.81
N LYS A 305 -22.83 -4.28 -10.80
CA LYS A 305 -23.07 -5.20 -11.93
C LYS A 305 -21.81 -6.03 -12.21
N PRO A 306 -21.94 -7.24 -12.80
CA PRO A 306 -20.80 -8.06 -13.15
C PRO A 306 -19.80 -7.33 -14.08
N ALA A 307 -18.51 -7.47 -13.77
CA ALA A 307 -17.41 -6.97 -14.56
C ALA A 307 -16.29 -8.02 -14.61
N PRO A 308 -15.53 -8.11 -15.72
CA PRO A 308 -14.42 -9.05 -15.83
C PRO A 308 -13.27 -8.65 -14.89
N LEU A 309 -12.46 -9.63 -14.46
CA LEU A 309 -11.30 -9.37 -13.59
C LEU A 309 -10.25 -8.45 -14.25
N SER A 310 -10.21 -8.40 -15.56
CA SER A 310 -9.36 -7.46 -16.34
C SER A 310 -9.68 -5.98 -16.09
N ALA A 311 -10.86 -5.66 -15.54
CA ALA A 311 -11.21 -4.28 -15.15
C ALA A 311 -10.54 -3.84 -13.83
N LEU A 312 -9.99 -4.77 -13.05
CA LEU A 312 -9.28 -4.45 -11.80
C LEU A 312 -7.95 -3.73 -12.06
N CYS A 313 -7.63 -2.79 -11.17
CA CYS A 313 -6.30 -2.20 -11.03
C CYS A 313 -5.87 -2.36 -9.57
N VAL A 314 -4.85 -3.17 -9.31
CA VAL A 314 -4.45 -3.55 -7.96
C VAL A 314 -3.08 -2.96 -7.62
N GLY A 315 -3.03 -2.09 -6.62
CA GLY A 315 -1.79 -1.60 -6.05
C GLY A 315 -1.20 -2.60 -5.05
N VAL A 316 0.12 -2.81 -5.07
CA VAL A 316 0.79 -3.65 -4.08
C VAL A 316 1.71 -2.80 -3.19
N LYS A 317 1.65 -3.00 -1.87
CA LYS A 317 2.34 -2.20 -0.84
C LYS A 317 2.90 -3.11 0.26
N CYS A 318 4.04 -2.76 0.85
CA CYS A 318 4.44 -3.29 2.15
C CYS A 318 4.80 -2.15 3.10
N GLY A 319 4.34 -2.25 4.35
CA GLY A 319 4.64 -1.26 5.39
C GLY A 319 4.77 -1.94 6.75
N GLY A 320 5.67 -1.43 7.61
CA GLY A 320 6.03 -2.12 8.83
C GLY A 320 6.58 -3.52 8.51
N SER A 321 7.50 -3.60 7.55
CA SER A 321 8.07 -4.88 7.07
C SER A 321 8.96 -5.55 8.11
N ASP A 322 8.97 -6.88 8.11
CA ASP A 322 9.80 -7.75 8.93
C ASP A 322 10.57 -8.79 8.09
N GLY A 323 11.42 -9.60 8.73
CA GLY A 323 12.21 -10.60 8.03
C GLY A 323 11.39 -11.72 7.36
N PHE A 324 10.10 -11.86 7.67
CA PHE A 324 9.20 -12.79 6.99
C PHE A 324 8.49 -12.17 5.77
N SER A 325 8.48 -10.85 5.63
CA SER A 325 7.78 -10.16 4.53
C SER A 325 8.18 -10.70 3.15
N GLY A 326 9.49 -10.87 2.90
CA GLY A 326 10.02 -11.33 1.61
C GLY A 326 9.94 -12.84 1.38
N ILE A 327 9.45 -13.63 2.34
CA ILE A 327 9.36 -15.10 2.24
C ILE A 327 7.95 -15.66 2.44
N SER A 328 6.99 -14.83 2.85
CA SER A 328 5.59 -15.21 3.03
C SER A 328 4.64 -14.28 2.27
N ALA A 329 4.26 -13.14 2.87
CA ALA A 329 3.22 -12.27 2.33
C ALA A 329 3.58 -11.64 0.97
N ASN A 330 4.81 -11.12 0.80
CA ASN A 330 5.19 -10.48 -0.45
C ASN A 330 5.24 -11.47 -1.64
N PRO A 331 5.84 -12.67 -1.54
CA PRO A 331 5.76 -13.66 -2.61
C PRO A 331 4.34 -14.13 -2.92
N ALA A 332 3.48 -14.30 -1.89
CA ALA A 332 2.07 -14.68 -2.11
C ALA A 332 1.31 -13.58 -2.87
N VAL A 333 1.48 -12.29 -2.48
CA VAL A 333 0.96 -11.15 -3.24
C VAL A 333 1.57 -11.11 -4.64
N GLY A 334 2.85 -11.47 -4.80
CA GLY A 334 3.50 -11.56 -6.10
C GLY A 334 2.85 -12.60 -7.02
N TYR A 335 2.51 -13.77 -6.50
CA TYR A 335 1.76 -14.76 -7.28
C TYR A 335 0.35 -14.26 -7.63
N THR A 336 -0.34 -13.57 -6.69
CA THR A 336 -1.60 -12.87 -6.97
C THR A 336 -1.44 -11.85 -8.10
N SER A 337 -0.32 -11.10 -8.10
CA SER A 337 0.00 -10.13 -9.16
C SER A 337 0.16 -10.81 -10.52
N ASP A 338 0.86 -11.95 -10.56
CA ASP A 338 1.04 -12.73 -11.79
C ASP A 338 -0.30 -13.29 -12.30
N LEU A 339 -1.19 -13.81 -11.41
CA LEU A 339 -2.55 -14.23 -11.78
C LEU A 339 -3.36 -13.06 -12.36
N LEU A 340 -3.33 -11.89 -11.71
CA LEU A 340 -4.04 -10.69 -12.18
C LEU A 340 -3.55 -10.23 -13.56
N VAL A 341 -2.23 -10.20 -13.77
CA VAL A 341 -1.65 -9.86 -15.07
C VAL A 341 -2.05 -10.86 -16.15
N ALA A 342 -1.99 -12.16 -15.85
CA ALA A 342 -2.42 -13.21 -16.79
C ALA A 342 -3.91 -13.12 -17.14
N LEU A 343 -4.75 -12.60 -16.22
CA LEU A 343 -6.17 -12.32 -16.44
C LEU A 343 -6.43 -10.98 -17.14
N GLY A 344 -5.38 -10.25 -17.55
CA GLY A 344 -5.49 -8.96 -18.24
C GLY A 344 -5.75 -7.75 -17.34
N ALA A 345 -5.63 -7.90 -16.03
CA ALA A 345 -5.76 -6.80 -15.07
C ALA A 345 -4.49 -5.93 -15.01
N LYS A 346 -4.56 -4.83 -14.26
CA LYS A 346 -3.43 -3.92 -14.01
C LYS A 346 -2.89 -4.15 -12.61
N VAL A 347 -1.57 -4.17 -12.48
CA VAL A 347 -0.86 -4.26 -11.19
C VAL A 347 0.12 -3.10 -11.08
N LEU A 348 0.15 -2.42 -9.92
CA LEU A 348 0.99 -1.26 -9.67
C LEU A 348 2.01 -1.56 -8.56
N LEU A 349 3.29 -1.66 -8.91
CA LEU A 349 4.41 -1.66 -7.96
C LEU A 349 4.92 -0.23 -7.84
N ALA A 350 5.02 0.30 -6.62
CA ALA A 350 5.52 1.65 -6.37
C ALA A 350 6.72 1.63 -5.39
N GLU A 351 7.01 2.78 -4.76
CA GLU A 351 8.00 2.88 -3.68
C GLU A 351 9.44 2.77 -4.19
N PHE A 352 9.82 3.62 -5.14
CA PHE A 352 11.13 3.55 -5.78
C PHE A 352 12.32 3.51 -4.79
N PRO A 353 12.35 4.27 -3.68
CA PRO A 353 13.40 4.11 -2.68
C PRO A 353 13.49 2.69 -2.07
N GLU A 354 12.40 1.93 -2.09
CA GLU A 354 12.34 0.54 -1.59
C GLU A 354 12.60 -0.51 -2.69
N LEU A 355 13.21 -0.12 -3.82
CA LEU A 355 13.62 -1.02 -4.91
C LEU A 355 15.14 -1.12 -5.04
N CYS A 356 15.90 -0.44 -4.17
CA CYS A 356 17.36 -0.43 -4.16
C CYS A 356 17.92 -1.85 -3.95
N GLY A 357 18.67 -2.36 -4.93
CA GLY A 357 19.18 -3.75 -4.99
C GLY A 357 18.28 -4.72 -5.77
N ALA A 358 17.07 -4.29 -6.17
CA ALA A 358 16.16 -5.07 -7.02
C ALA A 358 16.03 -4.49 -8.46
N GLU A 359 16.70 -3.37 -8.74
CA GLU A 359 16.51 -2.58 -9.97
C GLU A 359 16.83 -3.39 -11.21
N GLN A 360 17.93 -4.17 -11.23
CA GLN A 360 18.33 -4.94 -12.41
C GLN A 360 17.25 -5.96 -12.80
N ASN A 361 16.63 -6.64 -11.82
CA ASN A 361 15.53 -7.57 -12.10
C ASN A 361 14.35 -6.86 -12.77
N LEU A 362 14.00 -5.66 -12.32
CA LEU A 362 12.90 -4.87 -12.90
C LEU A 362 13.25 -4.33 -14.28
N VAL A 363 14.50 -3.87 -14.49
CA VAL A 363 15.02 -3.44 -15.79
C VAL A 363 14.96 -4.58 -16.82
N ASP A 364 15.44 -5.77 -16.45
CA ASP A 364 15.47 -6.95 -17.32
C ASP A 364 14.06 -7.43 -17.72
N ARG A 365 13.03 -7.07 -16.95
CA ARG A 365 11.62 -7.40 -17.20
C ARG A 365 10.87 -6.35 -18.02
N CYS A 366 11.46 -5.17 -18.27
CA CYS A 366 10.82 -4.15 -19.11
C CYS A 366 10.65 -4.64 -20.54
N ILE A 367 9.48 -4.46 -21.14
CA ILE A 367 9.17 -4.93 -22.51
C ILE A 367 9.85 -4.10 -23.61
N SER A 368 10.51 -3.00 -23.28
CA SER A 368 11.22 -2.16 -24.23
C SER A 368 12.32 -1.32 -23.56
N GLN A 369 13.33 -0.96 -24.33
CA GLN A 369 14.44 -0.09 -23.90
C GLN A 369 13.95 1.27 -23.36
N PRO A 370 13.02 2.00 -24.00
CA PRO A 370 12.56 3.28 -23.47
C PRO A 370 11.92 3.18 -22.07
N LEU A 371 11.26 2.06 -21.74
CA LEU A 371 10.71 1.82 -20.40
C LEU A 371 11.81 1.58 -19.38
N ALA A 372 12.80 0.75 -19.71
CA ALA A 372 13.96 0.52 -18.86
C ALA A 372 14.72 1.82 -18.58
N GLU A 373 14.96 2.63 -19.61
CA GLU A 373 15.62 3.93 -19.49
C GLU A 373 14.79 4.92 -18.66
N LYS A 374 13.46 4.96 -18.82
CA LYS A 374 12.57 5.78 -17.98
C LYS A 374 12.66 5.37 -16.51
N PHE A 375 12.64 4.06 -16.22
CA PHE A 375 12.79 3.56 -14.85
C PHE A 375 14.15 3.95 -14.25
N ILE A 376 15.25 3.69 -14.97
CA ILE A 376 16.61 4.05 -14.53
C ILE A 376 16.72 5.56 -14.30
N HIS A 377 16.16 6.37 -15.19
CA HIS A 377 16.19 7.83 -15.06
C HIS A 377 15.45 8.31 -13.80
N LEU A 378 14.24 7.81 -13.55
CA LEU A 378 13.45 8.19 -12.37
C LEU A 378 14.12 7.74 -11.08
N MET A 379 14.66 6.51 -11.02
CA MET A 379 15.41 6.00 -9.86
C MET A 379 16.61 6.91 -9.53
N ARG A 380 17.47 7.16 -10.53
CA ARG A 380 18.70 7.97 -10.34
C ARG A 380 18.39 9.43 -10.02
N THR A 381 17.33 10.00 -10.63
CA THR A 381 16.92 11.38 -10.32
C THR A 381 16.41 11.50 -8.90
N TYR A 382 15.65 10.53 -8.42
CA TYR A 382 15.13 10.53 -7.06
C TYR A 382 16.27 10.33 -6.03
N ASP A 383 17.17 9.39 -6.27
CA ASP A 383 18.33 9.15 -5.41
C ASP A 383 19.26 10.39 -5.34
N ALA A 384 19.49 11.05 -6.49
CA ALA A 384 20.24 12.31 -6.53
C ALA A 384 19.59 13.43 -5.69
N GLN A 385 18.26 13.52 -5.68
CA GLN A 385 17.52 14.46 -4.82
C GLN A 385 17.68 14.12 -3.34
N ALA A 386 17.66 12.82 -2.97
CA ALA A 386 17.93 12.39 -1.61
C ALA A 386 19.36 12.76 -1.16
N HIS A 387 20.36 12.59 -2.02
CA HIS A 387 21.74 12.95 -1.73
C HIS A 387 21.93 14.46 -1.53
N GLN A 388 21.19 15.32 -2.25
CA GLN A 388 21.25 16.78 -2.08
C GLN A 388 20.86 17.25 -0.65
N VAL A 389 20.06 16.46 0.05
CA VAL A 389 19.66 16.73 1.45
C VAL A 389 20.40 15.86 2.46
N GLY A 390 21.52 15.24 2.06
CA GLY A 390 22.38 14.43 2.94
C GLY A 390 21.80 13.06 3.30
N SER A 391 20.91 12.50 2.45
CA SER A 391 20.28 11.19 2.63
C SER A 391 20.57 10.28 1.42
N GLY A 392 20.05 9.05 1.42
CA GLY A 392 20.16 8.11 0.31
C GLY A 392 19.25 6.91 0.53
N PHE A 393 18.95 6.16 -0.53
CA PHE A 393 18.07 4.99 -0.46
C PHE A 393 18.57 3.92 0.51
N HIS A 394 19.90 3.75 0.60
CA HIS A 394 20.56 2.81 1.52
C HIS A 394 20.29 3.07 3.01
N MET A 395 19.74 4.22 3.37
CA MET A 395 19.35 4.57 4.75
C MET A 395 17.94 4.10 5.11
N ASN A 396 17.25 3.41 4.20
CA ASN A 396 15.83 3.06 4.33
C ASN A 396 15.52 2.10 5.51
N PRO A 397 16.23 0.97 5.80
CA PRO A 397 15.75 0.15 6.90
C PRO A 397 15.75 0.93 8.21
N SER A 398 14.55 1.12 8.76
CA SER A 398 14.39 1.79 10.06
C SER A 398 14.94 0.90 11.20
N PRO A 399 15.25 1.46 12.38
CA PRO A 399 15.67 0.65 13.53
C PRO A 399 14.69 -0.48 13.87
N GLY A 400 13.38 -0.26 13.71
CA GLY A 400 12.36 -1.29 13.90
C GLY A 400 12.45 -2.42 12.89
N ASN A 401 12.67 -2.11 11.60
CA ASN A 401 12.88 -3.13 10.57
C ASN A 401 14.15 -3.95 10.82
N ILE A 402 15.25 -3.30 11.23
CA ILE A 402 16.51 -3.96 11.56
C ILE A 402 16.32 -4.93 12.73
N LYS A 403 15.63 -4.50 13.80
CA LYS A 403 15.31 -5.33 14.95
C LYS A 403 14.50 -6.57 14.57
N ASP A 404 13.67 -6.48 13.53
CA ASP A 404 12.87 -7.58 12.99
C ASP A 404 13.56 -8.31 11.81
N GLY A 405 14.89 -8.23 11.71
CA GLY A 405 15.72 -9.06 10.83
C GLY A 405 15.98 -8.50 9.43
N LEU A 406 15.59 -7.26 9.11
CA LEU A 406 15.92 -6.60 7.85
C LEU A 406 17.21 -5.79 8.02
N ILE A 407 18.36 -6.44 7.81
CA ILE A 407 19.68 -5.91 8.18
C ILE A 407 20.21 -4.87 7.19
N THR A 408 19.95 -5.04 5.89
CA THR A 408 20.35 -4.08 4.84
C THR A 408 19.17 -3.65 4.00
N ASP A 409 19.29 -2.50 3.32
CA ASP A 409 18.26 -2.05 2.39
C ASP A 409 18.04 -3.04 1.25
N ALA A 410 19.09 -3.60 0.65
CA ALA A 410 18.95 -4.59 -0.41
C ALA A 410 18.17 -5.85 0.02
N ILE A 411 18.29 -6.30 1.28
CA ILE A 411 17.46 -7.38 1.84
C ILE A 411 15.99 -6.96 1.89
N LYS A 412 15.72 -5.75 2.42
CA LYS A 412 14.37 -5.21 2.53
C LYS A 412 13.75 -5.02 1.15
N SER A 413 14.47 -4.36 0.24
CA SER A 413 13.99 -3.95 -1.07
C SER A 413 13.79 -5.13 -2.02
N THR A 414 14.70 -6.11 -2.05
CA THR A 414 14.51 -7.33 -2.83
C THR A 414 13.31 -8.13 -2.34
N GLY A 415 13.14 -8.24 -1.01
CA GLY A 415 11.95 -8.84 -0.43
C GLY A 415 10.67 -8.07 -0.74
N ALA A 416 10.74 -6.73 -0.80
CA ALA A 416 9.63 -5.86 -1.16
C ALA A 416 9.23 -6.01 -2.64
N ALA A 417 10.21 -6.07 -3.55
CA ALA A 417 9.97 -6.22 -4.99
C ALA A 417 9.22 -7.52 -5.34
N LYS A 418 9.30 -8.58 -4.50
CA LYS A 418 8.56 -9.84 -4.70
C LYS A 418 7.06 -9.66 -4.84
N LYS A 419 6.47 -8.56 -4.30
CA LYS A 419 5.04 -8.23 -4.48
C LYS A 419 4.62 -8.07 -5.94
N ALA A 420 5.55 -7.71 -6.83
CA ALA A 420 5.29 -7.52 -8.25
C ALA A 420 5.14 -8.82 -9.04
N GLY A 421 5.39 -9.98 -8.42
CA GLY A 421 5.47 -11.25 -9.14
C GLY A 421 6.63 -11.27 -10.12
N ASN A 422 6.44 -12.00 -11.23
CA ASN A 422 7.45 -12.20 -12.26
C ASN A 422 7.00 -11.73 -13.66
N SER A 423 5.81 -11.14 -13.80
CA SER A 423 5.29 -10.68 -15.08
C SER A 423 6.15 -9.56 -15.70
N PRO A 424 6.13 -9.40 -17.04
CA PRO A 424 6.82 -8.30 -17.70
C PRO A 424 6.35 -6.93 -17.23
N VAL A 425 7.25 -5.94 -17.18
CA VAL A 425 6.93 -4.54 -16.90
C VAL A 425 6.49 -3.88 -18.20
N VAL A 426 5.20 -3.54 -18.29
CA VAL A 426 4.57 -2.95 -19.49
C VAL A 426 4.54 -1.44 -19.49
N ASP A 427 4.73 -0.80 -18.33
CA ASP A 427 4.79 0.66 -18.21
C ASP A 427 5.62 1.12 -17.00
N VAL A 428 6.11 2.35 -17.09
CA VAL A 428 6.78 3.07 -16.01
C VAL A 428 6.15 4.45 -15.90
N LEU A 429 5.56 4.74 -14.76
CA LEU A 429 4.75 5.93 -14.51
C LEU A 429 5.48 6.87 -13.53
N ASP A 430 5.51 8.15 -13.84
CA ASP A 430 5.84 9.15 -12.84
C ASP A 430 4.64 9.40 -11.91
N TYR A 431 4.85 10.14 -10.84
CA TYR A 431 3.83 10.43 -9.82
C TYR A 431 2.58 11.07 -10.46
N THR A 432 1.41 10.50 -10.18
CA THR A 432 0.08 10.88 -10.71
C THR A 432 -0.20 10.53 -12.18
N GLU A 433 0.74 9.91 -12.90
CA GLU A 433 0.45 9.39 -14.23
C GLU A 433 -0.53 8.19 -14.13
N PRO A 434 -1.58 8.14 -14.97
CA PRO A 434 -2.58 7.06 -14.92
C PRO A 434 -2.07 5.77 -15.55
N ALA A 435 -2.38 4.62 -14.94
CA ALA A 435 -2.12 3.31 -15.52
C ALA A 435 -3.18 2.96 -16.58
N THR A 436 -2.79 3.04 -17.84
CA THR A 436 -3.68 2.77 -18.98
C THR A 436 -3.49 1.39 -19.61
N LYS A 437 -2.31 0.77 -19.42
CA LYS A 437 -1.96 -0.52 -20.01
C LYS A 437 -2.26 -1.67 -19.06
N ALA A 438 -2.83 -2.77 -19.56
CA ALA A 438 -2.94 -4.03 -18.82
C ALA A 438 -1.56 -4.62 -18.55
N GLY A 439 -1.34 -5.17 -17.36
CA GLY A 439 -0.06 -5.74 -16.92
C GLY A 439 0.56 -5.00 -15.75
N LEU A 440 1.84 -5.26 -15.48
CA LEU A 440 2.60 -4.65 -14.40
C LEU A 440 3.15 -3.29 -14.81
N SER A 441 2.81 -2.25 -14.03
CA SER A 441 3.40 -0.91 -14.15
C SER A 441 4.21 -0.56 -12.90
N LEU A 442 5.35 0.10 -13.07
CA LEU A 442 6.15 0.69 -12.00
C LEU A 442 5.72 2.15 -11.81
N VAL A 443 5.46 2.56 -10.57
CA VAL A 443 4.96 3.92 -10.24
C VAL A 443 5.95 4.62 -9.33
N CYS A 444 6.50 5.75 -9.76
CA CYS A 444 7.43 6.55 -8.97
C CYS A 444 6.71 7.22 -7.79
N THR A 445 6.93 6.71 -6.59
CA THR A 445 6.45 7.28 -5.32
C THR A 445 7.52 7.19 -4.25
N PRO A 446 7.40 7.98 -3.15
CA PRO A 446 8.15 7.71 -1.92
C PRO A 446 7.87 6.33 -1.35
N GLY A 447 8.75 5.88 -0.41
CA GLY A 447 8.55 4.66 0.38
C GLY A 447 7.59 4.84 1.56
N ASN A 448 7.26 6.08 1.94
CA ASN A 448 6.27 6.37 3.00
C ASN A 448 4.92 5.71 2.68
N ASP A 449 4.35 5.00 3.67
CA ASP A 449 3.17 4.16 3.48
C ASP A 449 1.97 4.94 2.91
N VAL A 450 1.70 6.13 3.44
CA VAL A 450 0.55 6.95 3.03
C VAL A 450 0.81 7.64 1.68
N GLU A 451 2.01 8.22 1.47
CA GLU A 451 2.35 8.84 0.17
C GLU A 451 2.33 7.81 -0.97
N ALA A 452 2.80 6.57 -0.69
CA ALA A 452 2.79 5.50 -1.68
C ALA A 452 1.37 4.98 -2.00
N THR A 453 0.50 4.81 -1.00
CA THR A 453 -0.91 4.46 -1.25
C THR A 453 -1.66 5.57 -1.96
N THR A 454 -1.39 6.85 -1.59
CA THR A 454 -1.92 8.03 -2.27
C THR A 454 -1.53 8.04 -3.75
N GLY A 455 -0.25 7.80 -4.08
CA GLY A 455 0.22 7.75 -5.46
C GLY A 455 -0.38 6.60 -6.27
N LYS A 456 -0.50 5.39 -5.67
CA LYS A 456 -1.13 4.22 -6.34
C LYS A 456 -2.60 4.48 -6.67
N ALA A 457 -3.37 5.04 -5.72
CA ALA A 457 -4.74 5.44 -5.96
C ALA A 457 -4.84 6.50 -7.07
N ALA A 458 -3.94 7.49 -7.09
CA ALA A 458 -3.87 8.48 -8.16
C ALA A 458 -3.55 7.88 -9.53
N SER A 459 -2.78 6.78 -9.59
CA SER A 459 -2.51 6.04 -10.83
C SER A 459 -3.66 5.09 -11.22
N GLY A 460 -4.73 5.02 -10.44
CA GLY A 460 -5.97 4.31 -10.76
C GLY A 460 -6.16 2.97 -10.05
N ALA A 461 -5.39 2.66 -8.99
CA ALA A 461 -5.60 1.45 -8.20
C ALA A 461 -6.99 1.44 -7.57
N THR A 462 -7.81 0.42 -7.89
CA THR A 462 -9.17 0.23 -7.33
C THR A 462 -9.17 -0.59 -6.04
N LEU A 463 -8.10 -1.34 -5.79
CA LEU A 463 -7.79 -2.07 -4.55
C LEU A 463 -6.30 -1.95 -4.26
N ILE A 464 -5.90 -2.01 -3.00
CA ILE A 464 -4.50 -2.11 -2.57
C ILE A 464 -4.33 -3.35 -1.69
N LEU A 465 -3.35 -4.20 -2.03
CA LEU A 465 -2.86 -5.29 -1.19
C LEU A 465 -1.70 -4.75 -0.34
N PHE A 466 -1.89 -4.71 0.97
CA PHE A 466 -0.96 -4.10 1.92
C PHE A 466 -0.40 -5.17 2.87
N THR A 467 0.83 -5.62 2.63
CA THR A 467 1.51 -6.59 3.51
C THR A 467 2.15 -5.88 4.70
N THR A 468 2.10 -6.50 5.88
CA THR A 468 2.70 -5.95 7.09
C THR A 468 3.20 -7.05 8.04
N GLY A 469 4.36 -6.84 8.64
CA GLY A 469 4.93 -7.67 9.71
C GLY A 469 4.67 -7.10 11.11
N LEU A 470 4.34 -5.80 11.20
CA LEU A 470 4.19 -5.09 12.48
C LEU A 470 2.75 -4.62 12.76
N GLY A 471 1.88 -4.58 11.74
CA GLY A 471 0.48 -4.19 11.89
C GLY A 471 0.23 -2.71 11.59
N THR A 472 0.74 -2.20 10.47
CA THR A 472 0.52 -0.81 10.04
C THR A 472 -0.96 -0.54 9.77
N PRO A 473 -1.57 0.50 10.40
CA PRO A 473 -3.00 0.78 10.28
C PRO A 473 -3.38 1.67 9.09
N THR A 474 -2.47 1.88 8.13
CA THR A 474 -2.69 2.77 6.97
C THR A 474 -3.79 2.28 6.04
N GLY A 475 -4.67 3.18 5.62
CA GLY A 475 -5.69 2.96 4.58
C GLY A 475 -5.55 3.96 3.42
N ASN A 476 -6.64 4.16 2.68
CA ASN A 476 -6.75 5.17 1.63
C ASN A 476 -8.22 5.56 1.44
N PRO A 477 -8.55 6.85 1.22
CA PRO A 477 -9.94 7.31 1.16
C PRO A 477 -10.73 6.78 -0.02
N VAL A 478 -10.11 6.53 -1.17
CA VAL A 478 -10.85 6.12 -2.38
C VAL A 478 -10.51 4.70 -2.85
N CYS A 479 -9.49 4.09 -2.26
CA CYS A 479 -9.02 2.76 -2.66
C CYS A 479 -9.07 1.81 -1.45
N PRO A 480 -9.98 0.81 -1.40
CA PRO A 480 -10.02 -0.15 -0.31
C PRO A 480 -8.67 -0.87 -0.14
N VAL A 481 -8.17 -0.94 1.09
CA VAL A 481 -6.87 -1.54 1.44
C VAL A 481 -7.10 -2.84 2.18
N ILE A 482 -6.60 -3.95 1.61
CA ILE A 482 -6.64 -5.30 2.18
C ILE A 482 -5.34 -5.54 2.94
N LYS A 483 -5.43 -5.77 4.26
CA LYS A 483 -4.27 -5.97 5.14
C LYS A 483 -3.87 -7.43 5.22
N ILE A 484 -2.59 -7.72 4.94
CA ILE A 484 -2.06 -9.08 4.86
C ILE A 484 -0.90 -9.23 5.85
N ALA A 485 -1.07 -10.06 6.88
CA ALA A 485 -0.02 -10.32 7.87
C ALA A 485 1.02 -11.30 7.33
N THR A 486 2.29 -11.05 7.63
CA THR A 486 3.42 -11.93 7.28
C THR A 486 3.48 -13.20 8.13
N ASN A 487 2.80 -13.21 9.28
CA ASN A 487 2.82 -14.33 10.24
C ASN A 487 1.55 -14.37 11.09
N THR A 488 1.23 -15.56 11.59
CA THR A 488 0.02 -15.82 12.39
C THR A 488 0.02 -15.12 13.75
N ALA A 489 1.19 -14.88 14.36
CA ALA A 489 1.25 -14.19 15.64
C ALA A 489 0.75 -12.75 15.52
N LEU A 490 1.15 -12.06 14.45
CA LEU A 490 0.63 -10.74 14.12
C LEU A 490 -0.87 -10.78 13.79
N ALA A 491 -1.29 -11.71 12.94
CA ALA A 491 -2.71 -11.81 12.53
C ALA A 491 -3.64 -12.01 13.74
N LYS A 492 -3.22 -12.79 14.74
CA LYS A 492 -3.97 -12.98 15.99
C LYS A 492 -3.95 -11.75 16.89
N ARG A 493 -2.78 -11.11 17.06
CA ARG A 493 -2.62 -9.93 17.92
C ARG A 493 -3.37 -8.72 17.39
N MET A 494 -3.37 -8.52 16.07
CA MET A 494 -4.01 -7.39 15.38
C MET A 494 -5.21 -7.86 14.53
N ALA A 495 -6.01 -8.77 15.09
CA ALA A 495 -7.16 -9.36 14.38
C ALA A 495 -8.21 -8.31 14.00
N ASP A 496 -8.21 -7.14 14.63
CA ASP A 496 -9.08 -6.00 14.32
C ASP A 496 -8.68 -5.23 13.05
N ILE A 497 -7.43 -5.33 12.59
CA ILE A 497 -6.94 -4.62 11.39
C ILE A 497 -6.43 -5.55 10.27
N ILE A 498 -6.17 -6.82 10.54
CA ILE A 498 -5.62 -7.79 9.57
C ILE A 498 -6.77 -8.57 8.91
N ASP A 499 -6.78 -8.60 7.58
CA ASP A 499 -7.76 -9.34 6.78
C ASP A 499 -7.31 -10.76 6.47
N ILE A 500 -6.02 -10.96 6.14
CA ILE A 500 -5.46 -12.24 5.66
C ILE A 500 -4.20 -12.61 6.45
N ASP A 501 -4.08 -13.88 6.85
CA ASP A 501 -2.90 -14.46 7.52
C ASP A 501 -2.11 -15.34 6.54
N THR A 502 -0.88 -14.96 6.22
CA THR A 502 0.02 -15.77 5.37
C THR A 502 0.99 -16.66 6.18
N GLY A 503 0.85 -16.73 7.51
CA GLY A 503 1.72 -17.53 8.38
C GLY A 503 1.70 -19.03 8.08
N ALA A 504 0.69 -19.55 7.38
CA ALA A 504 0.63 -20.93 6.91
C ALA A 504 1.81 -21.28 5.97
N ILE A 505 2.33 -20.30 5.22
CA ILE A 505 3.54 -20.47 4.38
C ILE A 505 4.77 -20.73 5.26
N ILE A 506 4.93 -19.95 6.33
CA ILE A 506 6.06 -20.12 7.27
C ILE A 506 6.04 -21.49 7.95
N ARG A 507 4.85 -22.03 8.23
CA ARG A 507 4.69 -23.36 8.82
C ARG A 507 4.76 -24.50 7.79
N GLY A 508 4.86 -24.17 6.49
CA GLY A 508 4.87 -25.17 5.40
C GLY A 508 3.53 -25.90 5.21
N GLU A 509 2.43 -25.30 5.65
CA GLU A 509 1.06 -25.82 5.53
C GLU A 509 0.44 -25.46 4.17
N LYS A 510 0.87 -24.36 3.58
CA LYS A 510 0.44 -23.87 2.26
C LYS A 510 1.63 -23.43 1.43
N SER A 511 1.52 -23.60 0.12
CA SER A 511 2.46 -23.02 -0.84
C SER A 511 2.20 -21.51 -1.04
N ILE A 512 3.14 -20.83 -1.71
CA ILE A 512 2.98 -19.43 -2.13
C ILE A 512 1.83 -19.32 -3.14
N GLU A 513 1.73 -20.29 -4.04
CA GLU A 513 0.73 -20.34 -5.11
C GLU A 513 -0.69 -20.52 -4.54
N GLU A 514 -0.87 -21.46 -3.60
CA GLU A 514 -2.14 -21.68 -2.92
C GLU A 514 -2.60 -20.41 -2.16
N MET A 515 -1.68 -19.78 -1.42
CA MET A 515 -1.98 -18.55 -0.69
C MET A 515 -2.26 -17.38 -1.63
N GLY A 516 -1.54 -17.27 -2.76
CA GLY A 516 -1.78 -16.23 -3.75
C GLY A 516 -3.15 -16.36 -4.44
N ALA A 517 -3.59 -17.60 -4.69
CA ALA A 517 -4.95 -17.86 -5.20
C ALA A 517 -6.03 -17.46 -4.18
N GLU A 518 -5.83 -17.73 -2.88
CA GLU A 518 -6.73 -17.30 -1.81
C GLU A 518 -6.79 -15.76 -1.67
N ILE A 519 -5.66 -15.08 -1.83
CA ILE A 519 -5.61 -13.61 -1.84
C ILE A 519 -6.42 -13.07 -3.04
N LEU A 520 -6.29 -13.67 -4.23
CA LEU A 520 -7.10 -13.27 -5.40
C LEU A 520 -8.59 -13.48 -5.15
N GLU A 521 -8.99 -14.61 -4.55
CA GLU A 521 -10.39 -14.86 -4.19
C GLU A 521 -10.92 -13.80 -3.20
N TYR A 522 -10.10 -13.41 -2.22
CA TYR A 522 -10.46 -12.32 -1.31
C TYR A 522 -10.59 -10.97 -2.05
N CYS A 523 -9.72 -10.68 -3.02
CA CYS A 523 -9.82 -9.49 -3.87
C CYS A 523 -11.14 -9.45 -4.64
N ILE A 524 -11.55 -10.57 -5.24
CA ILE A 524 -12.81 -10.67 -6.00
C ILE A 524 -14.01 -10.39 -5.07
N ARG A 525 -14.03 -10.98 -3.89
CA ARG A 525 -15.09 -10.77 -2.89
C ARG A 525 -15.11 -9.34 -2.37
N ALA A 526 -13.94 -8.74 -2.12
CA ALA A 526 -13.83 -7.34 -1.70
C ALA A 526 -14.28 -6.38 -2.81
N ALA A 527 -13.87 -6.62 -4.06
CA ALA A 527 -14.29 -5.85 -5.22
C ALA A 527 -15.82 -5.94 -5.46
N SER A 528 -16.44 -7.08 -5.13
CA SER A 528 -17.89 -7.31 -5.22
C SER A 528 -18.67 -6.72 -4.05
N GLY A 529 -18.00 -6.24 -2.99
CA GLY A 529 -18.67 -5.78 -1.76
C GLY A 529 -19.21 -6.91 -0.87
N GLU A 530 -18.84 -8.16 -1.13
CA GLU A 530 -19.22 -9.33 -0.31
C GLU A 530 -18.46 -9.38 1.01
N VAL A 531 -17.28 -8.80 1.03
CA VAL A 531 -16.45 -8.58 2.22
C VAL A 531 -15.94 -7.15 2.22
N THR A 532 -16.01 -6.49 3.36
CA THR A 532 -15.47 -5.13 3.52
C THR A 532 -14.12 -5.23 4.23
N PRO A 533 -13.02 -4.77 3.60
CA PRO A 533 -11.71 -4.75 4.26
C PRO A 533 -11.75 -3.95 5.57
N LYS A 534 -11.01 -4.40 6.57
CA LYS A 534 -11.00 -3.79 7.92
C LYS A 534 -10.55 -2.35 7.90
N ALA A 535 -9.62 -1.97 7.01
CA ALA A 535 -9.23 -0.57 6.83
C ALA A 535 -10.41 0.32 6.45
N VAL A 536 -11.34 -0.17 5.61
CA VAL A 536 -12.57 0.54 5.25
C VAL A 536 -13.55 0.59 6.42
N LEU A 537 -13.73 -0.53 7.13
CA LEU A 537 -14.60 -0.58 8.34
C LEU A 537 -14.12 0.37 9.43
N LEU A 538 -12.81 0.64 9.51
CA LEU A 538 -12.19 1.52 10.50
C LEU A 538 -12.06 2.97 10.02
N ASN A 539 -12.51 3.31 8.80
CA ASN A 539 -12.29 4.61 8.14
C ASN A 539 -10.80 5.04 8.20
N GLN A 540 -9.89 4.13 7.89
CA GLN A 540 -8.47 4.44 7.71
C GLN A 540 -8.31 5.15 6.36
N ASP A 541 -8.62 6.44 6.34
CA ASP A 541 -8.71 7.29 5.14
C ASP A 541 -7.48 8.20 5.05
N ASP A 542 -6.28 7.60 5.08
CA ASP A 542 -5.02 8.35 5.09
C ASP A 542 -4.72 8.92 3.70
N PHE A 543 -4.35 10.20 3.66
CA PHE A 543 -4.04 10.93 2.42
C PHE A 543 -2.89 11.91 2.65
N ILE A 544 -1.76 11.71 1.99
CA ILE A 544 -0.61 12.62 2.01
C ILE A 544 -0.13 12.85 0.57
N PRO A 545 -0.31 14.05 0.02
CA PRO A 545 0.30 14.45 -1.25
C PRO A 545 1.84 14.49 -1.14
N TRP A 546 2.54 13.89 -2.09
CA TRP A 546 4.00 14.01 -2.16
C TRP A 546 4.40 15.39 -2.66
N LYS A 547 5.04 16.17 -1.79
CA LYS A 547 5.58 17.48 -2.10
C LYS A 547 7.05 17.34 -2.53
N ARG A 548 7.37 17.75 -3.76
CA ARG A 548 8.73 17.66 -4.33
C ARG A 548 9.56 18.94 -4.16
N GLY A 549 8.90 20.08 -3.91
CA GLY A 549 9.53 21.39 -3.80
C GLY A 549 9.70 21.90 -2.37
N VAL A 550 10.18 23.13 -2.25
CA VAL A 550 10.35 23.85 -0.98
C VAL A 550 9.10 24.67 -0.63
N SER A 551 8.92 25.01 0.64
CA SER A 551 7.90 25.99 1.05
C SER A 551 8.41 27.41 0.82
N LEU A 552 7.53 28.31 0.38
CA LEU A 552 7.79 29.73 0.13
C LEU A 552 7.00 30.59 1.11
#